data_9ced4eff41007c2a770d2c12983414dc
#
_entry.id   9ced4eff41007c2a770d2c12983414dc
#
_cell.length_a   1.000
_cell.length_b   1.000
_cell.length_c   1.000
_cell.angle_alpha   90.00
_cell.angle_beta   90.00
_cell.angle_gamma   90.00
#
_symmetry.space_group_name_H-M   'P 1'
#
loop_
_entity.id
_entity.type
_entity.pdbx_description
1 polymer ?
#
loop_
_entity_poly.entity_id
_entity_poly.type
_entity_poly.pdbx_seq_one_letter_code
_entity_poly.pdbx_strand_id
1 'polypeptide(L)'
;MKNKEINSVRTPVYRDSGFELPTAATTSGAFASETSHEREPELYIYSRYRNPTVVAAEEAIMEVEGSEWALLSQSGMAAIDIALSIFQEAGRQSNWLFFSEIYGGTLSYISSVLEKRRGMEVSFFRPANGRYDYRQLGSALSDIRPDILYFETISNPLLIVAEGRRVIELGKKYGARVIVDNTFATPMLWKPLEDGADLVIHSATKYLSGHGNLTAGVICGNDRGLMQSAIEYRKFVGHMLSPDDAYRLQTQMASFNLRFRQQCDNASAVAAMLKSSDRVSGVLYPGLESHDTHAAAKELTGGRGYGAMITFDLAGASPEAKRKNRDRFIAAVYPEIRLIPTLGDNHTILMPVESVWGAKYPEPGMIRMSIGFEETDRLTDVIKRGLGS
;
A
#
# COMPACT_ATOMS: atom_id res chain seq x y z
N MET A 1 -16.32 -38.61 14.92
CA MET A 1 -17.39 -37.71 15.41
C MET A 1 -18.26 -37.40 14.20
N LYS A 2 -19.56 -37.73 14.23
CA LYS A 2 -20.50 -37.39 13.16
C LYS A 2 -20.62 -35.86 13.16
N ASN A 3 -20.45 -35.25 11.98
CA ASN A 3 -20.54 -33.81 11.74
C ASN A 3 -21.83 -33.24 12.34
N LYS A 4 -21.73 -32.58 13.50
CA LYS A 4 -22.72 -31.55 13.85
C LYS A 4 -22.38 -30.35 12.96
N GLU A 5 -23.33 -29.89 12.17
CA GLU A 5 -23.20 -28.57 11.53
C GLU A 5 -22.98 -27.54 12.63
N ILE A 6 -21.80 -26.96 12.64
CA ILE A 6 -21.46 -25.85 13.54
C ILE A 6 -21.52 -24.58 12.69
N ASN A 7 -22.57 -23.81 12.87
CA ASN A 7 -22.72 -22.50 12.21
C ASN A 7 -21.89 -21.47 12.95
N SER A 8 -20.66 -21.29 12.51
CA SER A 8 -19.76 -20.25 13.03
C SER A 8 -20.13 -18.89 12.40
N VAL A 9 -20.09 -17.81 13.19
CA VAL A 9 -20.29 -16.43 12.70
C VAL A 9 -19.19 -15.99 11.72
N ARG A 10 -18.00 -16.57 11.85
CA ARG A 10 -16.86 -16.31 10.97
C ARG A 10 -16.34 -17.61 10.40
N THR A 11 -15.75 -17.56 9.21
CA THR A 11 -15.09 -18.72 8.59
C THR A 11 -14.00 -19.24 9.53
N PRO A 12 -14.01 -20.53 9.91
CA PRO A 12 -12.97 -21.14 10.72
C PRO A 12 -11.60 -21.08 10.04
N VAL A 13 -10.54 -21.27 10.85
CA VAL A 13 -9.18 -21.37 10.31
C VAL A 13 -8.91 -22.79 9.79
N TYR A 14 -8.87 -22.95 8.49
CA TYR A 14 -8.54 -24.19 7.79
C TYR A 14 -7.03 -24.26 7.53
N ARG A 15 -6.31 -25.05 8.33
CA ARG A 15 -4.83 -25.15 8.25
C ARG A 15 -4.34 -26.29 7.36
N ASP A 16 -5.25 -27.14 6.89
CA ASP A 16 -4.89 -28.30 6.08
C ASP A 16 -4.33 -27.88 4.73
N SER A 17 -3.33 -28.61 4.26
CA SER A 17 -2.75 -28.38 2.93
C SER A 17 -3.65 -28.91 1.81
N GLY A 18 -4.38 -29.99 2.05
CA GLY A 18 -5.30 -30.62 1.11
C GLY A 18 -6.69 -30.79 1.70
N PHE A 19 -7.70 -30.80 0.86
CA PHE A 19 -9.10 -30.98 1.23
C PHE A 19 -9.63 -32.30 0.68
N GLU A 20 -10.51 -32.96 1.45
CA GLU A 20 -11.12 -34.23 1.05
C GLU A 20 -12.07 -34.04 -0.15
N LEU A 21 -11.89 -34.84 -1.18
CA LEU A 21 -12.76 -34.90 -2.35
C LEU A 21 -13.56 -36.17 -2.31
N PRO A 22 -14.91 -36.14 -2.39
CA PRO A 22 -15.77 -37.25 -2.09
C PRO A 22 -15.62 -38.45 -3.05
N THR A 23 -15.34 -38.20 -4.34
CA THR A 23 -15.25 -39.26 -5.37
C THR A 23 -14.22 -38.92 -6.45
N ALA A 24 -13.79 -39.91 -7.24
CA ALA A 24 -12.92 -39.67 -8.39
C ALA A 24 -13.58 -38.74 -9.44
N ALA A 25 -14.89 -38.82 -9.61
CA ALA A 25 -15.62 -37.95 -10.54
C ALA A 25 -15.62 -36.51 -10.05
N THR A 26 -15.87 -36.26 -8.76
CA THR A 26 -15.79 -34.92 -8.18
C THR A 26 -14.36 -34.36 -8.19
N THR A 27 -13.34 -35.21 -8.08
CA THR A 27 -11.94 -34.80 -8.22
C THR A 27 -11.68 -34.22 -9.60
N SER A 28 -12.10 -34.89 -10.68
CA SER A 28 -11.91 -34.36 -12.04
C SER A 28 -12.64 -33.02 -12.25
N GLY A 29 -13.87 -32.90 -11.74
CA GLY A 29 -14.64 -31.65 -11.77
C GLY A 29 -13.98 -30.53 -10.99
N ALA A 30 -13.51 -30.83 -9.77
CA ALA A 30 -12.82 -29.84 -8.93
C ALA A 30 -11.55 -29.28 -9.59
N PHE A 31 -10.72 -30.14 -10.22
CA PHE A 31 -9.54 -29.69 -10.97
C PHE A 31 -9.88 -28.90 -12.23
N ALA A 32 -10.99 -29.24 -12.91
CA ALA A 32 -11.45 -28.49 -14.07
C ALA A 32 -12.01 -27.12 -13.66
N SER A 33 -12.73 -27.02 -12.52
CA SER A 33 -13.32 -25.79 -12.01
C SER A 33 -12.34 -24.93 -11.23
N GLU A 34 -11.21 -25.49 -10.79
CA GLU A 34 -10.17 -24.73 -10.06
C GLU A 34 -9.65 -23.55 -10.86
N THR A 35 -9.64 -23.65 -12.17
CA THR A 35 -9.27 -22.58 -13.10
C THR A 35 -10.47 -21.80 -13.64
N SER A 36 -11.72 -22.21 -13.33
CA SER A 36 -12.93 -21.58 -13.88
C SER A 36 -13.27 -20.22 -13.29
N HIS A 37 -12.54 -19.81 -12.21
CA HIS A 37 -12.54 -18.43 -11.72
C HIS A 37 -13.83 -17.99 -11.06
N GLU A 38 -14.50 -18.90 -10.42
CA GLU A 38 -15.57 -18.53 -9.54
C GLU A 38 -14.99 -17.85 -8.29
N ARG A 39 -15.67 -16.83 -7.82
CA ARG A 39 -15.30 -16.06 -6.63
C ARG A 39 -15.09 -17.00 -5.45
N GLU A 40 -15.95 -17.98 -5.31
CA GLU A 40 -15.92 -19.04 -4.31
C GLU A 40 -15.94 -20.39 -5.02
N PRO A 41 -14.89 -21.21 -4.91
CA PRO A 41 -14.90 -22.53 -5.55
C PRO A 41 -15.90 -23.44 -4.86
N GLU A 42 -16.66 -24.22 -5.63
CA GLU A 42 -17.55 -25.23 -5.06
C GLU A 42 -16.80 -26.27 -4.21
N LEU A 43 -15.56 -26.58 -4.61
CA LEU A 43 -14.68 -27.52 -3.90
C LEU A 43 -13.26 -26.97 -3.78
N TYR A 44 -12.75 -26.99 -2.58
CA TYR A 44 -11.34 -26.72 -2.33
C TYR A 44 -10.52 -27.99 -2.53
N ILE A 45 -9.33 -27.84 -3.12
CA ILE A 45 -8.44 -28.97 -3.45
C ILE A 45 -7.18 -28.93 -2.59
N TYR A 46 -6.50 -27.79 -2.61
CA TYR A 46 -5.19 -27.61 -2.00
C TYR A 46 -4.99 -26.15 -1.62
N SER A 47 -4.51 -25.92 -0.37
CA SER A 47 -4.41 -24.56 0.19
C SER A 47 -3.54 -23.61 -0.62
N ARG A 48 -2.51 -24.10 -1.34
CA ARG A 48 -1.70 -23.26 -2.23
C ARG A 48 -2.52 -22.72 -3.43
N TYR A 49 -3.58 -23.41 -3.82
CA TYR A 49 -4.49 -22.93 -4.86
C TYR A 49 -5.48 -21.93 -4.28
N ARG A 50 -6.34 -22.41 -3.41
CA ARG A 50 -7.34 -21.62 -2.68
C ARG A 50 -7.55 -22.23 -1.28
N ASN A 51 -7.82 -21.39 -0.30
CA ASN A 51 -8.11 -21.82 1.07
C ASN A 51 -9.35 -21.05 1.58
N PRO A 52 -10.32 -21.71 2.24
CA PRO A 52 -11.57 -21.06 2.65
C PRO A 52 -11.35 -19.84 3.56
N THR A 53 -10.37 -19.91 4.49
CA THR A 53 -10.05 -18.80 5.39
C THR A 53 -9.44 -17.61 4.64
N VAL A 54 -8.59 -17.88 3.63
CA VAL A 54 -7.99 -16.83 2.80
C VAL A 54 -9.06 -16.18 1.92
N VAL A 55 -9.96 -16.96 1.31
CA VAL A 55 -11.08 -16.45 0.51
C VAL A 55 -11.99 -15.54 1.34
N ALA A 56 -12.34 -15.92 2.56
CA ALA A 56 -13.15 -15.08 3.45
C ALA A 56 -12.47 -13.74 3.82
N ALA A 57 -11.13 -13.72 3.90
CA ALA A 57 -10.39 -12.48 4.09
C ALA A 57 -10.31 -11.64 2.79
N GLU A 58 -10.19 -12.29 1.62
CA GLU A 58 -10.27 -11.65 0.31
C GLU A 58 -11.64 -10.96 0.12
N GLU A 59 -12.73 -11.61 0.51
CA GLU A 59 -14.10 -11.04 0.46
C GLU A 59 -14.27 -9.80 1.34
N ALA A 60 -13.71 -9.83 2.56
CA ALA A 60 -13.74 -8.67 3.44
C ALA A 60 -12.99 -7.46 2.83
N ILE A 61 -11.91 -7.70 2.07
CA ILE A 61 -11.19 -6.64 1.36
C ILE A 61 -12.01 -6.14 0.16
N MET A 62 -12.63 -7.04 -0.58
CA MET A 62 -13.49 -6.67 -1.72
C MET A 62 -14.61 -5.73 -1.31
N GLU A 63 -15.24 -5.98 -0.16
CA GLU A 63 -16.28 -5.10 0.39
C GLU A 63 -15.75 -3.69 0.69
N VAL A 64 -14.57 -3.59 1.31
CA VAL A 64 -13.97 -2.30 1.66
C VAL A 64 -13.46 -1.56 0.43
N GLU A 65 -12.80 -2.25 -0.51
CA GLU A 65 -12.27 -1.67 -1.75
C GLU A 65 -13.38 -1.36 -2.76
N GLY A 66 -14.47 -2.12 -2.77
CA GLY A 66 -15.51 -2.04 -3.78
C GLY A 66 -15.09 -2.73 -5.10
N SER A 67 -14.30 -3.80 -5.01
CA SER A 67 -13.79 -4.54 -6.16
C SER A 67 -14.58 -5.81 -6.43
N GLU A 68 -14.56 -6.28 -7.69
CA GLU A 68 -15.16 -7.55 -8.08
C GLU A 68 -14.36 -8.77 -7.58
N TRP A 69 -13.06 -8.58 -7.34
CA TRP A 69 -12.19 -9.61 -6.77
C TRP A 69 -11.03 -8.99 -5.99
N ALA A 70 -10.53 -9.76 -5.04
CA ALA A 70 -9.28 -9.51 -4.34
C ALA A 70 -8.46 -10.78 -4.26
N LEU A 71 -7.14 -10.67 -4.25
CA LEU A 71 -6.21 -11.78 -4.15
C LEU A 71 -5.12 -11.48 -3.13
N LEU A 72 -5.14 -12.20 -2.02
CA LEU A 72 -4.15 -12.06 -0.94
C LEU A 72 -2.83 -12.76 -1.27
N SER A 73 -1.75 -12.17 -0.81
CA SER A 73 -0.39 -12.71 -0.88
C SER A 73 0.37 -12.46 0.44
N GLN A 74 1.50 -13.15 0.63
CA GLN A 74 2.27 -13.11 1.89
C GLN A 74 2.94 -11.75 2.18
N SER A 75 2.99 -10.84 1.22
CA SER A 75 3.55 -9.49 1.42
C SER A 75 3.11 -8.52 0.33
N GLY A 76 3.23 -7.21 0.58
CA GLY A 76 3.01 -6.20 -0.46
C GLY A 76 3.92 -6.40 -1.67
N MET A 77 5.17 -6.81 -1.49
CA MET A 77 6.09 -7.12 -2.60
C MET A 77 5.64 -8.32 -3.42
N ALA A 78 5.04 -9.34 -2.80
CA ALA A 78 4.44 -10.46 -3.53
C ALA A 78 3.23 -10.01 -4.34
N ALA A 79 2.40 -9.11 -3.82
CA ALA A 79 1.30 -8.50 -4.57
C ALA A 79 1.82 -7.70 -5.78
N ILE A 80 2.89 -6.93 -5.61
CA ILE A 80 3.53 -6.19 -6.71
C ILE A 80 4.08 -7.15 -7.77
N ASP A 81 4.78 -8.23 -7.35
CA ASP A 81 5.30 -9.22 -8.29
C ASP A 81 4.18 -9.88 -9.10
N ILE A 82 3.09 -10.31 -8.46
CA ILE A 82 1.93 -10.88 -9.17
C ILE A 82 1.36 -9.86 -10.15
N ALA A 83 1.03 -8.64 -9.67
CA ALA A 83 0.38 -7.61 -10.47
C ALA A 83 1.19 -7.20 -11.71
N LEU A 84 2.52 -7.22 -11.63
CA LEU A 84 3.39 -6.90 -12.76
C LEU A 84 3.65 -8.12 -13.65
N SER A 85 3.80 -9.31 -13.06
CA SER A 85 4.16 -10.52 -13.80
C SER A 85 3.07 -11.03 -14.73
N ILE A 86 1.79 -10.80 -14.40
CA ILE A 86 0.65 -11.23 -15.25
C ILE A 86 0.57 -10.50 -16.60
N PHE A 87 1.32 -9.41 -16.76
CA PHE A 87 1.43 -8.67 -18.02
C PHE A 87 2.70 -9.00 -18.81
N GLN A 88 3.52 -9.92 -18.32
CA GLN A 88 4.74 -10.34 -19.02
C GLN A 88 4.45 -11.50 -19.98
N GLU A 89 4.71 -11.27 -21.26
CA GLU A 89 4.60 -12.28 -22.31
C GLU A 89 5.98 -12.53 -22.91
N ALA A 90 6.37 -13.80 -23.02
CA ALA A 90 7.64 -14.18 -23.63
C ALA A 90 7.71 -13.71 -25.09
N GLY A 91 8.80 -13.04 -25.45
CA GLY A 91 9.03 -12.55 -26.83
C GLY A 91 8.28 -11.25 -27.18
N ARG A 92 7.46 -10.71 -26.29
CA ARG A 92 6.85 -9.39 -26.46
C ARG A 92 7.73 -8.33 -25.82
N GLN A 93 8.12 -7.34 -26.59
CA GLN A 93 8.75 -6.14 -26.05
C GLN A 93 7.66 -5.28 -25.41
N SER A 94 7.76 -5.07 -24.10
CA SER A 94 6.82 -4.28 -23.31
C SER A 94 7.51 -3.05 -22.76
N ASN A 95 6.89 -1.89 -22.93
CA ASN A 95 7.36 -0.63 -22.35
C ASN A 95 6.57 -0.35 -21.07
N TRP A 96 7.24 -0.15 -19.95
CA TRP A 96 6.59 0.11 -18.69
C TRP A 96 7.01 1.48 -18.15
N LEU A 97 6.03 2.27 -17.72
CA LEU A 97 6.26 3.60 -17.15
C LEU A 97 5.88 3.60 -15.67
N PHE A 98 6.85 3.89 -14.83
CA PHE A 98 6.67 4.04 -13.39
C PHE A 98 6.83 5.49 -12.98
N PHE A 99 6.08 5.93 -11.97
CA PHE A 99 6.43 7.15 -11.26
C PHE A 99 7.68 6.89 -10.43
N SER A 100 8.57 7.90 -10.31
CA SER A 100 9.85 7.73 -9.60
C SER A 100 9.73 7.81 -8.08
N GLU A 101 8.68 8.46 -7.59
CA GLU A 101 8.43 8.62 -6.16
C GLU A 101 7.51 7.49 -5.66
N ILE A 102 8.04 6.28 -5.67
CA ILE A 102 7.39 5.05 -5.21
C ILE A 102 8.26 4.37 -4.15
N TYR A 103 7.71 3.39 -3.49
CA TYR A 103 8.36 2.63 -2.43
C TYR A 103 9.74 2.11 -2.85
N GLY A 104 10.73 2.27 -1.97
CA GLY A 104 12.11 1.85 -2.25
C GLY A 104 12.26 0.36 -2.57
N GLY A 105 11.41 -0.49 -1.96
CA GLY A 105 11.35 -1.92 -2.30
C GLY A 105 10.89 -2.15 -3.74
N THR A 106 9.91 -1.38 -4.22
CA THR A 106 9.44 -1.45 -5.61
C THR A 106 10.54 -0.99 -6.57
N LEU A 107 11.25 0.11 -6.26
CA LEU A 107 12.41 0.55 -7.06
C LEU A 107 13.50 -0.52 -7.13
N SER A 108 13.80 -1.15 -5.99
CA SER A 108 14.79 -2.24 -5.94
C SER A 108 14.33 -3.48 -6.71
N TYR A 109 13.02 -3.79 -6.68
CA TYR A 109 12.43 -4.88 -7.46
C TYR A 109 12.54 -4.58 -8.96
N ILE A 110 12.25 -3.36 -9.39
CA ILE A 110 12.40 -2.94 -10.78
C ILE A 110 13.84 -3.19 -11.23
N SER A 111 14.83 -2.61 -10.55
CA SER A 111 16.22 -2.69 -10.97
C SER A 111 16.81 -4.12 -10.87
N SER A 112 16.46 -4.86 -9.81
CA SER A 112 17.09 -6.16 -9.54
C SER A 112 16.37 -7.35 -10.19
N VAL A 113 15.06 -7.23 -10.40
CA VAL A 113 14.24 -8.32 -10.94
C VAL A 113 13.79 -8.01 -12.37
N LEU A 114 13.08 -6.90 -12.58
CA LEU A 114 12.53 -6.61 -13.91
C LEU A 114 13.63 -6.32 -14.92
N GLU A 115 14.52 -5.36 -14.64
CA GLU A 115 15.58 -5.00 -15.58
C GLU A 115 16.68 -6.06 -15.63
N LYS A 116 17.31 -6.35 -14.49
CA LYS A 116 18.53 -7.20 -14.47
C LYS A 116 18.28 -8.67 -14.76
N ARG A 117 17.16 -9.25 -14.26
CA ARG A 117 16.91 -10.69 -14.38
C ARG A 117 15.93 -11.02 -15.51
N ARG A 118 14.97 -10.14 -15.78
CA ARG A 118 13.93 -10.37 -16.79
C ARG A 118 14.18 -9.59 -18.08
N GLY A 119 15.18 -8.70 -18.10
CA GLY A 119 15.58 -7.94 -19.30
C GLY A 119 14.55 -6.92 -19.77
N MET A 120 13.71 -6.43 -18.86
CA MET A 120 12.67 -5.48 -19.20
C MET A 120 13.20 -4.06 -19.30
N GLU A 121 12.69 -3.28 -20.23
CA GLU A 121 12.95 -1.86 -20.33
C GLU A 121 11.90 -1.09 -19.51
N VAL A 122 12.38 -0.25 -18.57
CA VAL A 122 11.55 0.53 -17.67
C VAL A 122 11.87 2.01 -17.80
N SER A 123 10.83 2.82 -17.90
CA SER A 123 10.94 4.28 -17.90
C SER A 123 10.38 4.87 -16.61
N PHE A 124 10.91 6.04 -16.20
CA PHE A 124 10.46 6.72 -14.99
C PHE A 124 9.93 8.12 -15.29
N PHE A 125 8.74 8.41 -14.81
CA PHE A 125 8.20 9.77 -14.76
C PHE A 125 8.51 10.42 -13.41
N ARG A 126 9.13 11.59 -13.44
CA ARG A 126 9.65 12.27 -12.24
C ARG A 126 8.85 13.53 -11.92
N PRO A 127 8.63 13.84 -10.64
CA PRO A 127 8.09 15.13 -10.25
C PRO A 127 9.12 16.24 -10.48
N ALA A 128 8.64 17.45 -10.69
CA ALA A 128 9.42 18.68 -10.72
C ALA A 128 8.93 19.61 -9.61
N ASN A 129 9.83 20.12 -8.78
CA ASN A 129 9.50 21.04 -7.67
C ASN A 129 8.36 20.52 -6.77
N GLY A 130 8.44 19.25 -6.36
CA GLY A 130 7.45 18.63 -5.47
C GLY A 130 6.09 18.33 -6.08
N ARG A 131 5.94 18.44 -7.40
CA ARG A 131 4.66 18.20 -8.12
C ARG A 131 4.88 17.42 -9.40
N TYR A 132 3.83 16.72 -9.86
CA TYR A 132 3.83 16.10 -11.18
C TYR A 132 3.26 17.07 -12.24
N ASP A 133 3.96 17.19 -13.36
CA ASP A 133 3.46 17.94 -14.54
C ASP A 133 2.70 16.98 -15.47
N TYR A 134 1.38 17.06 -15.44
CA TYR A 134 0.51 16.15 -16.21
C TYR A 134 0.50 16.45 -17.73
N ARG A 135 1.00 17.60 -18.19
CA ARG A 135 1.24 17.84 -19.60
C ARG A 135 2.47 17.04 -20.05
N GLN A 136 3.54 17.08 -19.25
CA GLN A 136 4.72 16.26 -19.50
C GLN A 136 4.41 14.75 -19.40
N LEU A 137 3.53 14.34 -18.45
CA LEU A 137 3.05 12.96 -18.40
C LEU A 137 2.34 12.58 -19.70
N GLY A 138 1.44 13.41 -20.20
CA GLY A 138 0.75 13.19 -21.48
C GLY A 138 1.71 13.05 -22.66
N SER A 139 2.76 13.87 -22.72
CA SER A 139 3.82 13.76 -23.75
C SER A 139 4.60 12.45 -23.59
N ALA A 140 5.03 12.11 -22.39
CA ALA A 140 5.75 10.86 -22.12
C ALA A 140 4.91 9.62 -22.50
N LEU A 141 3.62 9.60 -22.16
CA LEU A 141 2.71 8.52 -22.54
C LEU A 141 2.52 8.42 -24.06
N SER A 142 2.47 9.55 -24.75
CA SER A 142 2.39 9.60 -26.22
C SER A 142 3.63 9.03 -26.90
N ASP A 143 4.81 9.36 -26.37
CA ASP A 143 6.11 9.00 -26.94
C ASP A 143 6.49 7.54 -26.62
N ILE A 144 6.32 7.13 -25.37
CA ILE A 144 6.68 5.78 -24.87
C ILE A 144 5.63 4.75 -25.25
N ARG A 145 4.33 5.12 -25.24
CA ARG A 145 3.18 4.21 -25.38
C ARG A 145 3.30 2.98 -24.48
N PRO A 146 3.38 3.18 -23.17
CA PRO A 146 3.63 2.09 -22.26
C PRO A 146 2.44 1.12 -22.20
N ASP A 147 2.73 -0.19 -22.06
CA ASP A 147 1.72 -1.20 -21.75
C ASP A 147 1.21 -1.06 -20.33
N ILE A 148 2.09 -0.62 -19.41
CA ILE A 148 1.78 -0.42 -17.97
C ILE A 148 2.18 0.98 -17.54
N LEU A 149 1.27 1.62 -16.81
CA LEU A 149 1.52 2.81 -16.01
C LEU A 149 1.32 2.47 -14.54
N TYR A 150 2.39 2.59 -13.74
CA TYR A 150 2.37 2.31 -12.29
C TYR A 150 2.68 3.56 -11.49
N PHE A 151 1.86 3.84 -10.47
CA PHE A 151 2.12 4.94 -9.53
C PHE A 151 1.59 4.64 -8.14
N GLU A 152 2.12 5.36 -7.13
CA GLU A 152 1.58 5.41 -5.78
C GLU A 152 0.68 6.63 -5.61
N THR A 153 -0.43 6.50 -4.92
CA THR A 153 -1.37 7.60 -4.66
C THR A 153 -0.70 8.72 -3.87
N ILE A 154 0.05 8.37 -2.83
CA ILE A 154 0.82 9.26 -1.96
C ILE A 154 2.23 8.70 -1.84
N SER A 155 3.23 9.48 -2.23
CA SER A 155 4.62 9.04 -2.25
C SER A 155 5.25 8.93 -0.86
N ASN A 156 6.33 8.14 -0.76
CA ASN A 156 7.10 7.93 0.47
C ASN A 156 8.58 8.31 0.24
N PRO A 157 9.19 9.22 1.02
CA PRO A 157 8.70 9.87 2.24
C PRO A 157 8.14 11.28 2.04
N LEU A 158 8.15 11.84 0.83
CA LEU A 158 7.85 13.25 0.58
C LEU A 158 6.34 13.57 0.54
N LEU A 159 5.48 12.56 0.56
CA LEU A 159 4.03 12.67 0.60
C LEU A 159 3.42 13.46 -0.58
N ILE A 160 4.07 13.42 -1.74
CA ILE A 160 3.54 14.00 -2.97
C ILE A 160 2.29 13.22 -3.37
N VAL A 161 1.17 13.90 -3.51
CA VAL A 161 -0.10 13.28 -3.91
C VAL A 161 -0.26 13.41 -5.43
N ALA A 162 -0.49 12.28 -6.09
CA ALA A 162 -0.83 12.26 -7.51
C ALA A 162 -2.30 12.69 -7.73
N GLU A 163 -2.58 13.44 -8.79
CA GLU A 163 -3.95 13.65 -9.31
C GLU A 163 -4.43 12.32 -9.91
N GLY A 164 -4.76 11.35 -9.05
CA GLY A 164 -4.93 9.95 -9.44
C GLY A 164 -5.93 9.74 -10.56
N ARG A 165 -7.10 10.43 -10.53
CA ARG A 165 -8.12 10.39 -11.59
C ARG A 165 -7.54 10.79 -12.94
N ARG A 166 -6.78 11.88 -12.96
CA ARG A 166 -6.13 12.40 -14.17
C ARG A 166 -5.04 11.47 -14.69
N VAL A 167 -4.28 10.85 -13.80
CA VAL A 167 -3.26 9.85 -14.18
C VAL A 167 -3.92 8.65 -14.83
N ILE A 168 -5.02 8.15 -14.26
CA ILE A 168 -5.79 7.03 -14.82
C ILE A 168 -6.36 7.42 -16.19
N GLU A 169 -7.01 8.57 -16.30
CA GLU A 169 -7.55 9.07 -17.57
C GLU A 169 -6.48 9.16 -18.67
N LEU A 170 -5.32 9.74 -18.34
CA LEU A 170 -4.20 9.83 -19.27
C LEU A 170 -3.66 8.44 -19.65
N GLY A 171 -3.47 7.54 -18.70
CA GLY A 171 -3.03 6.18 -18.97
C GLY A 171 -3.97 5.46 -19.94
N LYS A 172 -5.27 5.49 -19.66
CA LYS A 172 -6.30 4.90 -20.53
C LYS A 172 -6.34 5.52 -21.92
N LYS A 173 -6.24 6.84 -22.02
CA LYS A 173 -6.19 7.56 -23.30
C LYS A 173 -5.07 7.06 -24.22
N TYR A 174 -3.94 6.68 -23.66
CA TYR A 174 -2.78 6.17 -24.42
C TYR A 174 -2.67 4.66 -24.44
N GLY A 175 -3.70 3.93 -23.94
CA GLY A 175 -3.82 2.48 -24.01
C GLY A 175 -3.04 1.71 -22.96
N ALA A 176 -2.51 2.37 -21.92
CA ALA A 176 -1.82 1.72 -20.83
C ALA A 176 -2.78 1.04 -19.85
N ARG A 177 -2.39 -0.11 -19.34
CA ARG A 177 -2.96 -0.68 -18.10
C ARG A 177 -2.47 0.11 -16.91
N VAL A 178 -3.38 0.57 -16.07
CA VAL A 178 -3.05 1.42 -14.93
C VAL A 178 -3.10 0.63 -13.64
N ILE A 179 -1.95 0.56 -12.95
CA ILE A 179 -1.78 -0.12 -11.67
C ILE A 179 -1.51 0.94 -10.60
N VAL A 180 -2.28 0.94 -9.54
CA VAL A 180 -2.17 1.92 -8.45
C VAL A 180 -1.79 1.22 -7.16
N ASP A 181 -0.66 1.58 -6.56
CA ASP A 181 -0.39 1.25 -5.16
C ASP A 181 -1.07 2.29 -4.26
N ASN A 182 -2.15 1.86 -3.62
CA ASN A 182 -3.01 2.70 -2.81
C ASN A 182 -2.79 2.49 -1.30
N THR A 183 -1.62 1.96 -0.93
CA THR A 183 -1.29 1.61 0.47
C THR A 183 -1.45 2.78 1.44
N PHE A 184 -1.02 4.01 1.05
CA PHE A 184 -1.06 5.17 1.95
C PHE A 184 -2.44 5.83 2.03
N ALA A 185 -3.14 5.95 0.90
CA ALA A 185 -4.48 6.53 0.90
C ALA A 185 -5.52 5.56 1.44
N THR A 186 -5.33 4.27 1.26
CA THR A 186 -6.27 3.21 1.62
C THR A 186 -7.63 3.35 0.89
N PRO A 187 -8.50 2.34 0.91
CA PRO A 187 -9.83 2.45 0.32
C PRO A 187 -10.73 3.51 0.99
N MET A 188 -10.39 3.93 2.21
CA MET A 188 -11.17 4.95 2.93
C MET A 188 -11.04 6.34 2.29
N LEU A 189 -9.86 6.69 1.79
CA LEU A 189 -9.65 8.01 1.17
C LEU A 189 -9.94 8.00 -0.32
N TRP A 190 -9.56 6.92 -1.03
CA TRP A 190 -9.76 6.82 -2.46
C TRP A 190 -9.86 5.37 -2.92
N LYS A 191 -10.74 5.11 -3.88
CA LYS A 191 -10.94 3.81 -4.52
C LYS A 191 -10.60 3.92 -6.01
N PRO A 192 -9.37 3.61 -6.42
CA PRO A 192 -8.91 3.82 -7.80
C PRO A 192 -9.70 3.04 -8.87
N LEU A 193 -10.27 1.88 -8.51
CA LEU A 193 -11.07 1.08 -9.44
C LEU A 193 -12.36 1.79 -9.88
N GLU A 194 -12.95 2.64 -9.03
CA GLU A 194 -14.12 3.45 -9.37
C GLU A 194 -13.79 4.50 -10.45
N ASP A 195 -12.53 4.94 -10.51
CA ASP A 195 -12.02 5.88 -11.51
C ASP A 195 -11.35 5.18 -12.72
N GLY A 196 -11.42 3.84 -12.81
CA GLY A 196 -11.02 3.07 -13.98
C GLY A 196 -9.60 2.50 -13.95
N ALA A 197 -8.92 2.44 -12.80
CA ALA A 197 -7.69 1.67 -12.67
C ALA A 197 -7.93 0.20 -13.03
N ASP A 198 -6.93 -0.48 -13.59
CA ASP A 198 -7.04 -1.91 -13.91
C ASP A 198 -6.79 -2.78 -12.69
N LEU A 199 -5.79 -2.41 -11.89
CA LEU A 199 -5.44 -3.08 -10.64
C LEU A 199 -5.13 -2.07 -9.54
N VAL A 200 -5.50 -2.42 -8.32
CA VAL A 200 -5.11 -1.71 -7.10
C VAL A 200 -4.34 -2.66 -6.21
N ILE A 201 -3.24 -2.17 -5.65
CA ILE A 201 -2.38 -2.91 -4.73
C ILE A 201 -2.42 -2.23 -3.36
N HIS A 202 -2.45 -3.04 -2.31
CA HIS A 202 -2.17 -2.60 -0.95
C HIS A 202 -1.16 -3.52 -0.28
N SER A 203 -0.20 -2.94 0.39
CA SER A 203 0.48 -3.64 1.47
C SER A 203 -0.49 -3.75 2.66
N ALA A 204 -1.20 -4.87 2.75
CA ALA A 204 -2.15 -5.10 3.85
C ALA A 204 -1.46 -5.19 5.22
N THR A 205 -0.14 -5.36 5.26
CA THR A 205 0.75 -5.20 6.42
C THR A 205 0.53 -3.87 7.15
N LYS A 206 0.13 -2.81 6.42
CA LYS A 206 0.06 -1.43 6.90
C LYS A 206 -1.31 -1.14 7.52
N TYR A 207 -1.99 -0.14 7.08
CA TYR A 207 -3.25 0.34 7.68
C TYR A 207 -4.38 -0.68 7.68
N LEU A 208 -4.46 -1.57 6.68
CA LEU A 208 -5.52 -2.58 6.63
C LEU A 208 -5.45 -3.51 7.85
N SER A 209 -4.27 -4.05 8.18
CA SER A 209 -4.08 -4.78 9.44
C SER A 209 -3.99 -3.84 10.65
N GLY A 210 -3.18 -2.79 10.55
CA GLY A 210 -3.06 -1.71 11.51
C GLY A 210 -2.53 -2.09 12.90
N HIS A 211 -1.85 -3.23 13.05
CA HIS A 211 -1.39 -3.76 14.33
C HIS A 211 0.08 -4.17 14.35
N GLY A 212 0.81 -3.99 13.24
CA GLY A 212 2.25 -4.30 13.16
C GLY A 212 2.63 -5.76 13.43
N ASN A 213 1.69 -6.71 13.27
CA ASN A 213 1.85 -8.10 13.73
C ASN A 213 1.61 -9.16 12.64
N LEU A 214 1.52 -8.75 11.39
CA LEU A 214 1.48 -9.63 10.21
C LEU A 214 2.08 -8.94 8.98
N THR A 215 2.47 -9.74 8.01
CA THR A 215 2.79 -9.26 6.66
C THR A 215 1.79 -9.83 5.68
N ALA A 216 1.22 -8.97 4.82
CA ALA A 216 0.33 -9.38 3.77
C ALA A 216 0.33 -8.34 2.63
N GLY A 217 0.01 -8.79 1.43
CA GLY A 217 -0.30 -7.95 0.29
C GLY A 217 -1.63 -8.34 -0.31
N VAL A 218 -2.27 -7.43 -1.02
CA VAL A 218 -3.48 -7.71 -1.76
C VAL A 218 -3.48 -6.98 -3.09
N ILE A 219 -4.04 -7.63 -4.10
CA ILE A 219 -4.36 -7.08 -5.41
C ILE A 219 -5.88 -7.11 -5.55
N CYS A 220 -6.45 -6.00 -5.99
CA CYS A 220 -7.88 -5.87 -6.26
C CYS A 220 -8.10 -5.46 -7.72
N GLY A 221 -9.19 -5.92 -8.32
CA GLY A 221 -9.55 -5.59 -9.69
C GLY A 221 -10.99 -5.94 -10.03
N ASN A 222 -11.42 -5.57 -11.25
CA ASN A 222 -12.77 -5.84 -11.76
C ASN A 222 -12.75 -6.74 -13.00
N ASP A 223 -11.60 -6.93 -13.65
CA ASP A 223 -11.46 -7.79 -14.84
C ASP A 223 -11.23 -9.24 -14.41
N ARG A 224 -12.11 -10.16 -14.86
CA ARG A 224 -12.02 -11.57 -14.55
C ARG A 224 -10.83 -12.27 -15.19
N GLY A 225 -10.40 -11.83 -16.37
CA GLY A 225 -9.22 -12.37 -17.04
C GLY A 225 -7.93 -12.06 -16.25
N LEU A 226 -7.83 -10.84 -15.68
CA LEU A 226 -6.74 -10.49 -14.80
C LEU A 226 -6.78 -11.28 -13.49
N MET A 227 -7.97 -11.52 -12.93
CA MET A 227 -8.14 -12.39 -11.76
C MET A 227 -7.58 -13.79 -12.03
N GLN A 228 -7.95 -14.38 -13.16
CA GLN A 228 -7.48 -15.71 -13.59
C GLN A 228 -5.96 -15.78 -13.62
N SER A 229 -5.36 -14.85 -14.36
CA SER A 229 -3.92 -14.78 -14.52
C SER A 229 -3.21 -14.59 -13.16
N ALA A 230 -3.79 -13.78 -12.26
CA ALA A 230 -3.24 -13.52 -10.94
C ALA A 230 -3.33 -14.77 -10.03
N ILE A 231 -4.47 -15.49 -10.03
CA ILE A 231 -4.63 -16.75 -9.28
C ILE A 231 -3.65 -17.80 -9.81
N GLU A 232 -3.55 -17.97 -11.12
CA GLU A 232 -2.66 -18.92 -11.74
C GLU A 232 -1.19 -18.62 -11.43
N TYR A 233 -0.77 -17.36 -11.58
CA TYR A 233 0.59 -16.95 -11.25
C TYR A 233 0.89 -17.18 -9.77
N ARG A 234 0.01 -16.73 -8.84
CA ARG A 234 0.16 -16.96 -7.40
C ARG A 234 0.32 -18.44 -7.07
N LYS A 235 -0.50 -19.30 -7.68
CA LYS A 235 -0.49 -20.74 -7.49
C LYS A 235 0.87 -21.36 -7.84
N PHE A 236 1.48 -20.94 -8.96
CA PHE A 236 2.75 -21.51 -9.42
C PHE A 236 3.97 -20.97 -8.67
N VAL A 237 4.01 -19.67 -8.35
CA VAL A 237 5.14 -19.08 -7.63
C VAL A 237 5.04 -19.21 -6.11
N GLY A 238 3.86 -19.61 -5.59
CA GLY A 238 3.66 -19.87 -4.17
C GLY A 238 3.48 -18.62 -3.29
N HIS A 239 3.07 -17.50 -3.86
CA HIS A 239 2.84 -16.24 -3.15
C HIS A 239 1.53 -16.22 -2.36
N MET A 240 1.22 -17.27 -1.64
CA MET A 240 -0.02 -17.37 -0.87
C MET A 240 0.15 -16.87 0.57
N LEU A 241 -0.91 -16.29 1.11
CA LEU A 241 -0.97 -15.93 2.53
C LEU A 241 -1.34 -17.17 3.37
N SER A 242 -0.79 -17.28 4.58
CA SER A 242 -1.17 -18.33 5.51
C SER A 242 -2.61 -18.15 6.00
N PRO A 243 -3.37 -19.24 6.28
CA PRO A 243 -4.71 -19.12 6.84
C PRO A 243 -4.76 -18.39 8.20
N ASP A 244 -3.74 -18.55 9.03
CA ASP A 244 -3.65 -17.86 10.32
C ASP A 244 -3.50 -16.34 10.17
N ASP A 245 -2.68 -15.89 9.22
CA ASP A 245 -2.52 -14.46 8.94
C ASP A 245 -3.76 -13.89 8.21
N ALA A 246 -4.39 -14.68 7.34
CA ALA A 246 -5.64 -14.28 6.69
C ALA A 246 -6.76 -14.06 7.71
N TYR A 247 -6.93 -14.99 8.65
CA TYR A 247 -7.92 -14.85 9.73
C TYR A 247 -7.61 -13.63 10.63
N ARG A 248 -6.33 -13.43 10.96
CA ARG A 248 -5.88 -12.25 11.72
C ARG A 248 -6.20 -10.96 10.99
N LEU A 249 -5.87 -10.88 9.69
CA LEU A 249 -6.18 -9.73 8.86
C LEU A 249 -7.68 -9.46 8.81
N GLN A 250 -8.51 -10.47 8.53
CA GLN A 250 -9.96 -10.33 8.48
C GLN A 250 -10.54 -9.77 9.78
N THR A 251 -10.06 -10.26 10.93
CA THR A 251 -10.53 -9.78 12.24
C THR A 251 -10.10 -8.35 12.53
N GLN A 252 -8.89 -7.97 12.14
CA GLN A 252 -8.36 -6.62 12.31
C GLN A 252 -9.04 -5.60 11.39
N MET A 253 -9.43 -6.01 10.18
CA MET A 253 -10.15 -5.15 9.25
C MET A 253 -11.52 -4.72 9.75
N ALA A 254 -12.15 -5.44 10.66
CA ALA A 254 -13.44 -5.05 11.24
C ALA A 254 -13.42 -3.66 11.90
N SER A 255 -12.27 -3.19 12.37
CA SER A 255 -12.09 -1.85 12.96
C SER A 255 -11.33 -0.88 12.05
N PHE A 256 -11.03 -1.26 10.81
CA PHE A 256 -10.16 -0.49 9.90
C PHE A 256 -10.60 0.97 9.75
N ASN A 257 -11.87 1.22 9.41
CA ASN A 257 -12.39 2.58 9.18
C ASN A 257 -12.29 3.46 10.43
N LEU A 258 -12.56 2.91 11.62
CA LEU A 258 -12.47 3.63 12.89
C LEU A 258 -11.02 4.00 13.19
N ARG A 259 -10.12 3.03 13.07
CA ARG A 259 -8.69 3.22 13.33
C ARG A 259 -8.09 4.25 12.37
N PHE A 260 -8.30 4.07 11.08
CA PHE A 260 -7.68 4.93 10.08
C PHE A 260 -8.22 6.37 10.11
N ARG A 261 -9.50 6.55 10.44
CA ARG A 261 -10.07 7.88 10.70
C ARG A 261 -9.36 8.56 11.85
N GLN A 262 -9.23 7.89 13.00
CA GLN A 262 -8.52 8.44 14.16
C GLN A 262 -7.06 8.76 13.83
N GLN A 263 -6.39 7.89 13.06
CA GLN A 263 -5.02 8.16 12.60
C GLN A 263 -4.93 9.41 11.72
N CYS A 264 -5.89 9.63 10.81
CA CYS A 264 -5.94 10.84 9.98
C CYS A 264 -6.20 12.10 10.82
N ASP A 265 -7.10 12.03 11.81
CA ASP A 265 -7.43 13.14 12.71
C ASP A 265 -6.21 13.51 13.57
N ASN A 266 -5.55 12.51 14.15
CA ASN A 266 -4.30 12.68 14.88
C ASN A 266 -3.20 13.29 14.00
N ALA A 267 -3.05 12.80 12.77
CA ALA A 267 -2.05 13.33 11.84
C ALA A 267 -2.31 14.81 11.51
N SER A 268 -3.57 15.20 11.33
CA SER A 268 -3.94 16.59 11.08
C SER A 268 -3.59 17.48 12.29
N ALA A 269 -3.90 17.06 13.51
CA ALA A 269 -3.59 17.79 14.73
C ALA A 269 -2.08 17.93 14.95
N VAL A 270 -1.34 16.82 14.79
CA VAL A 270 0.13 16.80 14.91
C VAL A 270 0.79 17.68 13.85
N ALA A 271 0.34 17.61 12.59
CA ALA A 271 0.90 18.41 11.51
C ALA A 271 0.69 19.92 11.75
N ALA A 272 -0.50 20.32 12.22
CA ALA A 272 -0.78 21.71 12.58
C ALA A 272 0.11 22.19 13.75
N MET A 273 0.28 21.37 14.76
CA MET A 273 1.16 21.66 15.91
C MET A 273 2.64 21.78 15.48
N LEU A 274 3.15 20.83 14.66
CA LEU A 274 4.51 20.88 14.14
C LEU A 274 4.73 22.13 13.28
N LYS A 275 3.76 22.50 12.45
CA LYS A 275 3.81 23.71 11.60
C LYS A 275 3.93 25.01 12.40
N SER A 276 3.37 25.06 13.60
CA SER A 276 3.42 26.23 14.48
C SER A 276 4.69 26.32 15.33
N SER A 277 5.56 25.30 15.31
CA SER A 277 6.76 25.25 16.14
C SER A 277 7.96 25.90 15.44
N ASP A 278 8.69 26.76 16.14
CA ASP A 278 9.96 27.34 15.70
C ASP A 278 11.12 26.33 15.66
N ARG A 279 10.92 25.15 16.26
CA ARG A 279 11.86 24.02 16.23
C ARG A 279 11.79 23.21 14.93
N VAL A 280 10.81 23.48 14.08
CA VAL A 280 10.54 22.76 12.84
C VAL A 280 10.70 23.70 11.67
N SER A 281 11.61 23.37 10.75
CA SER A 281 11.87 24.20 9.55
C SER A 281 10.91 23.89 8.39
N GLY A 282 10.26 22.73 8.39
CA GLY A 282 9.30 22.34 7.35
C GLY A 282 8.44 21.16 7.76
N VAL A 283 7.21 21.13 7.29
CA VAL A 283 6.27 20.02 7.49
C VAL A 283 5.64 19.66 6.15
N LEU A 284 5.77 18.40 5.77
CA LEU A 284 5.10 17.81 4.63
C LEU A 284 3.92 16.97 5.15
N TYR A 285 2.73 17.42 4.89
CA TYR A 285 1.48 16.73 5.17
C TYR A 285 0.41 17.21 4.19
N PRO A 286 -0.21 16.31 3.41
CA PRO A 286 -1.14 16.71 2.35
C PRO A 286 -2.36 17.49 2.85
N GLY A 287 -2.69 17.41 4.15
CA GLY A 287 -3.76 18.18 4.79
C GLY A 287 -3.43 19.65 5.08
N LEU A 288 -2.17 20.06 5.02
CA LEU A 288 -1.79 21.47 5.19
C LEU A 288 -1.96 22.23 3.88
N GLU A 289 -2.61 23.39 3.89
CA GLU A 289 -2.77 24.24 2.70
C GLU A 289 -1.42 24.67 2.09
N SER A 290 -0.36 24.70 2.91
CA SER A 290 1.00 25.01 2.46
C SER A 290 1.70 23.82 1.75
N HIS A 291 1.08 22.64 1.72
CA HIS A 291 1.65 21.50 1.03
C HIS A 291 1.44 21.62 -0.47
N ASP A 292 2.49 21.37 -1.26
CA ASP A 292 2.50 21.59 -2.71
C ASP A 292 1.38 20.86 -3.46
N THR A 293 0.95 19.71 -2.96
CA THR A 293 -0.13 18.91 -3.57
C THR A 293 -1.42 18.88 -2.73
N HIS A 294 -1.62 19.88 -1.85
CA HIS A 294 -2.85 19.95 -1.03
C HIS A 294 -4.13 19.94 -1.86
N ALA A 295 -4.16 20.73 -2.94
CA ALA A 295 -5.34 20.78 -3.81
C ALA A 295 -5.66 19.42 -4.43
N ALA A 296 -4.65 18.70 -4.93
CA ALA A 296 -4.80 17.34 -5.45
C ALA A 296 -5.29 16.36 -4.37
N ALA A 297 -4.73 16.45 -3.15
CA ALA A 297 -5.16 15.64 -2.03
C ALA A 297 -6.63 15.90 -1.65
N LYS A 298 -7.04 17.17 -1.55
CA LYS A 298 -8.41 17.57 -1.21
C LYS A 298 -9.42 17.06 -2.25
N GLU A 299 -9.10 17.21 -3.52
CA GLU A 299 -9.93 16.72 -4.63
C GLU A 299 -10.03 15.19 -4.60
N LEU A 300 -8.89 14.48 -4.47
CA LEU A 300 -8.84 13.03 -4.50
C LEU A 300 -9.63 12.40 -3.36
N THR A 301 -9.43 12.91 -2.14
CA THR A 301 -10.03 12.34 -0.92
C THR A 301 -11.44 12.85 -0.63
N GLY A 302 -11.90 13.90 -1.31
CA GLY A 302 -13.18 14.53 -1.03
C GLY A 302 -13.30 15.07 0.41
N GLY A 303 -12.17 15.38 1.05
CA GLY A 303 -12.13 15.89 2.42
C GLY A 303 -12.33 14.83 3.53
N ARG A 304 -12.29 13.53 3.18
CA ARG A 304 -12.43 12.42 4.16
C ARG A 304 -11.21 12.23 5.05
N GLY A 305 -10.13 12.98 4.83
CA GLY A 305 -8.84 12.92 5.51
C GLY A 305 -7.70 13.05 4.51
N TYR A 306 -6.47 13.06 5.01
CA TYR A 306 -5.27 13.29 4.19
C TYR A 306 -4.17 12.25 4.42
N GLY A 307 -4.53 11.12 5.01
CA GLY A 307 -3.60 10.06 5.40
C GLY A 307 -3.00 10.27 6.81
N ALA A 308 -2.25 9.29 7.24
CA ALA A 308 -1.69 9.24 8.60
C ALA A 308 -0.15 9.28 8.61
N MET A 309 0.46 9.79 7.55
CA MET A 309 1.91 10.00 7.46
C MET A 309 2.22 11.48 7.52
N ILE A 310 3.24 11.83 8.29
CA ILE A 310 3.83 13.18 8.34
C ILE A 310 5.32 13.05 8.09
N THR A 311 5.87 13.95 7.29
CA THR A 311 7.32 14.14 7.20
C THR A 311 7.65 15.56 7.60
N PHE A 312 8.59 15.77 8.51
CA PHE A 312 8.98 17.09 8.98
C PHE A 312 10.48 17.19 9.14
N ASP A 313 11.01 18.41 9.06
CA ASP A 313 12.44 18.71 9.16
C ASP A 313 12.70 19.58 10.38
N LEU A 314 13.59 19.12 11.26
CA LEU A 314 13.97 19.88 12.45
C LEU A 314 14.90 21.03 12.10
N ALA A 315 14.65 22.18 12.70
CA ALA A 315 15.45 23.38 12.52
C ALA A 315 16.88 23.19 13.08
N GLY A 316 17.84 23.88 12.48
CA GLY A 316 19.24 23.92 12.92
C GLY A 316 20.06 24.83 12.03
N ALA A 317 21.08 25.50 12.61
CA ALA A 317 21.93 26.45 11.89
C ALA A 317 22.92 25.80 10.91
N SER A 318 23.13 24.48 11.01
CA SER A 318 23.97 23.68 10.11
C SER A 318 23.43 22.27 9.95
N PRO A 319 23.88 21.49 8.94
CA PRO A 319 23.54 20.08 8.80
C PRO A 319 23.82 19.26 10.08
N GLU A 320 24.93 19.52 10.77
CA GLU A 320 25.31 18.84 12.02
C GLU A 320 24.35 19.21 13.15
N ALA A 321 23.96 20.50 13.24
CA ALA A 321 22.98 20.95 14.23
C ALA A 321 21.61 20.31 13.98
N LYS A 322 21.16 20.18 12.73
CA LYS A 322 19.93 19.49 12.36
C LYS A 322 19.98 18.01 12.76
N ARG A 323 21.07 17.27 12.46
CA ARG A 323 21.25 15.87 12.90
C ARG A 323 21.18 15.74 14.41
N LYS A 324 21.90 16.63 15.13
CA LYS A 324 21.90 16.62 16.60
C LYS A 324 20.50 16.87 17.17
N ASN A 325 19.75 17.82 16.61
CA ASN A 325 18.38 18.11 17.04
C ASN A 325 17.43 16.95 16.74
N ARG A 326 17.56 16.30 15.55
CA ARG A 326 16.83 15.08 15.19
C ARG A 326 17.09 13.96 16.19
N ASP A 327 18.35 13.66 16.48
CA ASP A 327 18.72 12.55 17.34
C ASP A 327 18.27 12.81 18.79
N ARG A 328 18.34 14.09 19.25
CA ARG A 328 17.80 14.50 20.55
C ARG A 328 16.28 14.34 20.63
N PHE A 329 15.57 14.79 19.60
CA PHE A 329 14.12 14.58 19.50
C PHE A 329 13.75 13.10 19.58
N ILE A 330 14.40 12.25 18.78
CA ILE A 330 14.16 10.80 18.78
C ILE A 330 14.38 10.19 20.18
N ALA A 331 15.46 10.57 20.84
CA ALA A 331 15.74 10.09 22.19
C ALA A 331 14.71 10.57 23.23
N ALA A 332 14.21 11.80 23.09
CA ALA A 332 13.29 12.43 24.05
C ALA A 332 11.85 11.90 23.93
N VAL A 333 11.44 11.41 22.76
CA VAL A 333 10.10 10.82 22.57
C VAL A 333 10.05 9.32 22.86
N TYR A 334 11.21 8.67 23.05
CA TYR A 334 11.29 7.26 23.45
C TYR A 334 10.94 7.11 24.95
N PRO A 335 10.23 6.06 25.41
CA PRO A 335 9.78 4.90 24.63
C PRO A 335 8.37 5.03 24.02
N GLU A 336 7.70 6.18 24.19
CA GLU A 336 6.31 6.38 23.74
C GLU A 336 6.22 6.33 22.23
N ILE A 337 7.15 6.97 21.50
CA ILE A 337 7.28 6.91 20.05
C ILE A 337 8.59 6.20 19.72
N ARG A 338 8.49 5.08 19.04
CA ARG A 338 9.63 4.19 18.76
C ARG A 338 10.15 4.36 17.34
N LEU A 339 11.45 4.11 17.17
CA LEU A 339 12.10 4.02 15.87
C LEU A 339 11.86 2.61 15.30
N ILE A 340 10.90 2.49 14.36
CA ILE A 340 10.52 1.22 13.75
C ILE A 340 10.39 1.41 12.23
N PRO A 341 11.07 0.57 11.40
CA PRO A 341 11.13 0.74 9.96
C PRO A 341 9.88 0.21 9.22
N THR A 342 8.70 0.59 9.70
CA THR A 342 7.42 0.28 9.07
C THR A 342 6.48 1.49 9.16
N LEU A 343 5.17 1.28 8.98
CA LEU A 343 4.13 2.30 9.10
C LEU A 343 2.73 1.65 9.24
N GLY A 344 1.74 2.46 9.61
CA GLY A 344 0.35 2.02 9.70
C GLY A 344 0.04 1.18 10.93
N ASP A 345 0.87 1.26 11.96
CA ASP A 345 0.69 0.56 13.23
C ASP A 345 -0.35 1.27 14.12
N ASN A 346 -0.77 0.60 15.20
CA ASN A 346 -1.64 1.15 16.24
C ASN A 346 -0.95 2.23 17.08
N HIS A 347 0.36 2.21 17.16
CA HIS A 347 1.20 3.20 17.82
C HIS A 347 1.92 4.09 16.81
N THR A 348 2.12 5.35 17.20
CA THR A 348 2.96 6.27 16.45
C THR A 348 4.42 5.79 16.46
N ILE A 349 5.00 5.73 15.27
CA ILE A 349 6.39 5.30 15.04
C ILE A 349 7.08 6.27 14.09
N LEU A 350 8.40 6.32 14.15
CA LEU A 350 9.19 7.26 13.35
C LEU A 350 10.42 6.62 12.71
N MET A 351 10.96 7.33 11.69
CA MET A 351 12.21 6.99 11.00
C MET A 351 12.94 8.26 10.57
N PRO A 352 14.26 8.37 10.79
CA PRO A 352 15.07 9.42 10.20
C PRO A 352 15.23 9.17 8.69
N VAL A 353 14.91 10.19 7.89
CA VAL A 353 14.86 10.05 6.42
C VAL A 353 16.25 9.84 5.83
N GLU A 354 17.22 10.69 6.16
CA GLU A 354 18.61 10.59 5.68
C GLU A 354 19.21 9.20 5.93
N SER A 355 18.98 8.61 7.10
CA SER A 355 19.55 7.32 7.48
C SER A 355 19.00 6.14 6.68
N VAL A 356 17.80 6.28 6.10
CA VAL A 356 17.11 5.21 5.36
C VAL A 356 17.26 5.38 3.85
N TRP A 357 17.14 6.60 3.34
CA TRP A 357 17.14 6.89 1.90
C TRP A 357 18.45 7.52 1.39
N GLY A 358 19.36 7.88 2.30
CA GLY A 358 20.69 8.39 1.95
C GLY A 358 20.64 9.59 1.03
N ALA A 359 21.45 9.55 -0.04
CA ALA A 359 21.60 10.67 -0.97
C ALA A 359 20.32 11.01 -1.78
N LYS A 360 19.31 10.13 -1.80
CA LYS A 360 18.03 10.45 -2.47
C LYS A 360 17.29 11.58 -1.76
N TYR A 361 17.34 11.60 -0.43
CA TYR A 361 16.72 12.64 0.41
C TYR A 361 17.70 13.05 1.53
N PRO A 362 18.65 13.95 1.23
CA PRO A 362 19.81 14.21 2.08
C PRO A 362 19.53 15.20 3.25
N GLU A 363 18.28 15.53 3.52
CA GLU A 363 17.90 16.48 4.57
C GLU A 363 18.17 15.90 5.95
N PRO A 364 19.17 16.45 6.69
CA PRO A 364 19.72 15.82 7.90
C PRO A 364 18.78 15.85 9.11
N GLY A 365 17.86 16.81 9.16
CA GLY A 365 16.87 16.96 10.23
C GLY A 365 15.54 16.26 9.96
N MET A 366 15.38 15.65 8.79
CA MET A 366 14.10 15.13 8.34
C MET A 366 13.73 13.80 9.02
N ILE A 367 12.50 13.75 9.53
CA ILE A 367 11.88 12.58 10.17
C ILE A 367 10.57 12.29 9.44
N ARG A 368 10.36 11.02 9.08
CA ARG A 368 9.06 10.49 8.68
C ARG A 368 8.39 9.86 9.89
N MET A 369 7.16 10.25 10.17
CA MET A 369 6.36 9.75 11.29
C MET A 369 5.08 9.10 10.76
N SER A 370 4.81 7.86 11.17
CA SER A 370 3.54 7.18 10.95
C SER A 370 2.71 7.32 12.20
N ILE A 371 1.59 8.00 12.07
CA ILE A 371 0.72 8.35 13.20
C ILE A 371 -0.19 7.17 13.54
N GLY A 372 -0.21 6.80 14.82
CA GLY A 372 -1.12 5.81 15.38
C GLY A 372 -2.48 6.41 15.76
N PHE A 373 -3.27 5.62 16.51
CA PHE A 373 -4.58 6.06 16.97
C PHE A 373 -4.65 6.27 18.49
N GLU A 374 -3.50 6.66 19.08
CA GLU A 374 -3.42 7.11 20.48
C GLU A 374 -4.34 8.33 20.73
N GLU A 375 -4.64 8.60 21.99
CA GLU A 375 -5.32 9.84 22.39
C GLU A 375 -4.53 11.06 21.88
N THR A 376 -5.21 11.95 21.16
CA THR A 376 -4.59 13.08 20.44
C THR A 376 -3.78 13.98 21.36
N ASP A 377 -4.33 14.33 22.54
CA ASP A 377 -3.67 15.23 23.49
C ASP A 377 -2.40 14.59 24.05
N ARG A 378 -2.46 13.29 24.41
CA ARG A 378 -1.29 12.54 24.87
C ARG A 378 -0.18 12.52 23.81
N LEU A 379 -0.55 12.22 22.55
CA LEU A 379 0.40 12.16 21.46
C LEU A 379 1.07 13.52 21.21
N THR A 380 0.28 14.58 21.16
CA THR A 380 0.80 15.94 20.95
C THR A 380 1.71 16.40 22.10
N ASP A 381 1.40 16.04 23.34
CA ASP A 381 2.24 16.36 24.50
C ASP A 381 3.58 15.63 24.48
N VAL A 382 3.62 14.37 24.05
CA VAL A 382 4.88 13.63 23.85
C VAL A 382 5.75 14.33 22.82
N ILE A 383 5.17 14.72 21.68
CA ILE A 383 5.91 15.39 20.61
C ILE A 383 6.39 16.77 21.04
N LYS A 384 5.56 17.56 21.73
CA LYS A 384 5.96 18.89 22.29
C LYS A 384 7.14 18.76 23.24
N ARG A 385 7.12 17.78 24.15
CA ARG A 385 8.26 17.51 25.04
C ARG A 385 9.53 17.19 24.25
N GLY A 386 9.42 16.37 23.20
CA GLY A 386 10.53 16.07 22.30
C GLY A 386 11.10 17.30 21.60
N LEU A 387 10.25 18.25 21.19
CA LEU A 387 10.68 19.52 20.57
C LEU A 387 11.31 20.49 21.56
N GLY A 388 10.96 20.42 22.84
CA GLY A 388 11.50 21.29 23.92
C GLY A 388 12.80 20.78 24.54
N SER A 389 13.21 19.56 24.22
CA SER A 389 14.39 18.89 24.78
C SER A 389 15.74 19.36 24.21
#